data_8880df9b3e2035ffc0c412dafde888a7
#
_entry.id   8880df9b3e2035ffc0c412dafde888a7
#
_cell.length_a   1.000
_cell.length_b   1.000
_cell.length_c   1.000
_cell.angle_alpha   90.00
_cell.angle_beta   90.00
_cell.angle_gamma   90.00
#
_symmetry.space_group_name_H-M   'P 1'
#
loop_
_entity.id
_entity.type
_entity.pdbx_description
1 polymer ?
#
loop_
_entity_poly.entity_id
_entity_poly.type
_entity_poly.pdbx_seq_one_letter_code
_entity_poly.pdbx_strand_id
1 'polypeptide(L)'
;MPHHPFNPEHLALTRRQFLNRCGMGMGALGLVSLLGSVESVTGAVGDANFTNPVRPKSPQFPGRAKRVIHIFLNGGASHVDTFDPKPALDKWHGKEIPVHFATERKTGAAYRSPFKFQKYGQCGLEVSELFQHTAQHADDLCVIRSMKADVPNHEPSLLLMNCGEARLPRPSMGSWVTYGLGTDNQNLPGFIAMCPGGYPIQESQNWQSGFLPGAFQGTYINTEHTRLDKLIENITNHYTSLPEQRAQLDLLQTLNAQHRAARAADSQLDARIQSFELAYRMQMEAADAFDILREPEAVRQRYGDSVQSRQLLIARRLVERGVRFVQVWHGSGQPWDNHDDIETNHRNLAGQCDRAIGALLTDLKDRGMLDDTLVICSGEFGRTPTVELPTPGANAGKQNGRDHNNHGFTL
;
A
#
# COMPACT_ATOMS: atom_id res chain seq x y z
N MET A 1 -11.30 39.14 40.93
CA MET A 1 -11.01 38.73 39.55
C MET A 1 -10.42 37.36 39.63
N PRO A 2 -11.01 36.32 39.02
CA PRO A 2 -10.43 34.97 39.08
C PRO A 2 -9.23 34.88 38.15
N HIS A 3 -8.07 34.50 38.70
CA HIS A 3 -6.88 34.14 37.93
C HIS A 3 -7.17 32.89 37.15
N HIS A 4 -7.22 32.97 35.83
CA HIS A 4 -7.17 31.77 34.97
C HIS A 4 -5.78 31.15 35.08
N PRO A 5 -5.66 29.86 35.40
CA PRO A 5 -4.37 29.18 35.44
C PRO A 5 -3.76 29.17 34.03
N PHE A 6 -2.52 29.57 33.93
CA PHE A 6 -1.75 29.51 32.71
C PHE A 6 -1.60 28.04 32.27
N ASN A 7 -2.17 27.69 31.11
CA ASN A 7 -2.03 26.34 30.56
C ASN A 7 -0.86 26.30 29.58
N PRO A 8 0.21 25.55 29.87
CA PRO A 8 1.41 25.46 29.02
C PRO A 8 1.14 24.91 27.62
N GLU A 9 0.03 24.16 27.41
CA GLU A 9 -0.38 23.66 26.10
C GLU A 9 -0.74 24.79 25.12
N HIS A 10 -1.03 25.98 25.61
CA HIS A 10 -1.28 27.14 24.77
C HIS A 10 -0.01 27.78 24.17
N LEU A 11 1.17 27.36 24.60
CA LEU A 11 2.45 27.82 24.05
C LEU A 11 2.89 27.05 22.81
N ALA A 12 2.36 25.84 22.62
CA ALA A 12 2.65 24.99 21.46
C ALA A 12 1.53 25.07 20.43
N LEU A 13 1.26 26.28 19.92
CA LEU A 13 0.39 26.42 18.77
C LEU A 13 1.00 25.67 17.60
N THR A 14 0.30 24.65 17.09
CA THR A 14 0.67 24.10 15.78
C THR A 14 0.59 25.23 14.74
N ARG A 15 1.41 25.18 13.68
CA ARG A 15 1.38 26.17 12.59
C ARG A 15 -0.06 26.39 12.07
N ARG A 16 -0.87 25.36 12.07
CA ARG A 16 -2.29 25.40 11.69
C ARG A 16 -3.14 26.22 12.68
N GLN A 17 -2.93 26.03 13.98
CA GLN A 17 -3.62 26.79 15.01
C GLN A 17 -3.17 28.25 15.02
N PHE A 18 -1.90 28.51 14.78
CA PHE A 18 -1.36 29.86 14.61
C PHE A 18 -2.01 30.56 13.40
N LEU A 19 -2.04 29.92 12.23
CA LEU A 19 -2.65 30.46 11.03
C LEU A 19 -4.17 30.68 11.19
N ASN A 20 -4.87 29.78 11.90
CA ASN A 20 -6.30 29.95 12.18
C ASN A 20 -6.59 31.06 13.19
N ARG A 21 -5.69 31.29 14.18
CA ARG A 21 -5.89 32.32 15.21
C ARG A 21 -5.42 33.71 14.78
N CYS A 22 -4.46 33.81 13.86
CA CYS A 22 -3.99 35.09 13.34
C CYS A 22 -4.97 35.78 12.36
N GLY A 23 -6.18 35.22 12.20
CA GLY A 23 -7.24 35.83 11.39
C GLY A 23 -6.70 36.21 10.02
N MET A 24 -6.65 35.31 9.10
CA MET A 24 -5.95 35.40 7.80
C MET A 24 -6.37 36.57 6.88
N GLY A 25 -7.12 37.53 7.37
CA GLY A 25 -7.46 38.75 6.63
C GLY A 25 -6.66 39.99 7.02
N MET A 26 -6.30 40.14 8.28
CA MET A 26 -5.67 41.39 8.73
C MET A 26 -4.17 41.27 9.01
N GLY A 27 -3.68 40.11 9.45
CA GLY A 27 -2.25 39.90 9.73
C GLY A 27 -1.38 39.87 8.47
N ALA A 28 -1.87 39.35 7.37
CA ALA A 28 -1.17 39.37 6.10
C ALA A 28 -1.07 40.76 5.48
N LEU A 29 -2.14 41.56 5.59
CA LEU A 29 -2.16 42.97 5.14
C LEU A 29 -1.23 43.84 6.01
N GLY A 30 -1.18 43.62 7.33
CA GLY A 30 -0.28 44.35 8.23
C GLY A 30 1.18 44.04 7.97
N LEU A 31 1.54 42.80 7.62
CA LEU A 31 2.90 42.40 7.32
C LEU A 31 3.38 42.97 5.98
N VAL A 32 2.53 43.00 4.97
CA VAL A 32 2.82 43.61 3.65
C VAL A 32 3.05 45.12 3.76
N SER A 33 2.28 45.79 4.63
CA SER A 33 2.48 47.25 4.88
C SER A 33 3.72 47.57 5.68
N LEU A 34 4.20 46.67 6.51
CA LEU A 34 5.44 46.81 7.29
C LEU A 34 6.72 46.52 6.50
N LEU A 35 6.61 45.72 5.44
CA LEU A 35 7.78 45.31 4.62
C LEU A 35 8.06 46.26 3.43
N GLY A 36 7.33 47.39 3.32
CA GLY A 36 7.57 48.44 2.35
C GLY A 36 7.84 47.95 0.93
N SER A 37 6.99 48.35 -0.02
CA SER A 37 7.14 48.28 -1.48
C SER A 37 8.28 47.37 -1.98
N VAL A 38 8.00 46.07 -2.01
CA VAL A 38 8.82 45.16 -2.79
C VAL A 38 8.42 45.38 -4.24
N GLU A 39 9.31 46.00 -5.01
CA GLU A 39 9.21 45.98 -6.48
C GLU A 39 8.97 44.54 -6.92
N SER A 40 8.03 44.37 -7.84
CA SER A 40 7.62 43.09 -8.39
C SER A 40 8.83 42.33 -8.94
N VAL A 41 9.44 41.51 -8.09
CA VAL A 41 10.38 40.49 -8.56
C VAL A 41 9.55 39.35 -9.14
N THR A 42 9.12 39.52 -10.39
CA THR A 42 8.67 38.44 -11.25
C THR A 42 9.87 37.62 -11.71
N GLY A 43 10.58 37.04 -10.78
CA GLY A 43 11.56 36.02 -11.00
C GLY A 43 11.09 34.80 -10.24
N ALA A 44 10.84 33.70 -10.91
CA ALA A 44 10.74 32.42 -10.27
C ALA A 44 12.02 32.20 -9.45
N VAL A 45 11.96 32.45 -8.14
CA VAL A 45 13.02 32.03 -7.22
C VAL A 45 12.88 30.52 -7.11
N GLY A 46 13.26 29.83 -8.18
CA GLY A 46 13.62 28.44 -8.14
C GLY A 46 14.84 28.33 -7.25
N ASP A 47 14.67 27.76 -6.09
CA ASP A 47 15.73 27.49 -5.14
C ASP A 47 16.82 26.69 -5.86
N ALA A 48 17.93 27.36 -6.25
CA ALA A 48 19.00 26.79 -7.09
C ALA A 48 19.68 25.57 -6.42
N ASN A 49 19.36 25.25 -5.17
CA ASN A 49 19.95 24.16 -4.40
C ASN A 49 18.95 23.14 -3.83
N PHE A 50 17.65 23.29 -4.09
CA PHE A 50 16.68 22.31 -3.61
C PHE A 50 16.40 21.25 -4.67
N THR A 51 16.95 20.06 -4.47
CA THR A 51 16.65 18.90 -5.33
C THR A 51 15.56 18.07 -4.69
N ASN A 52 14.40 17.94 -5.35
CA ASN A 52 13.33 17.04 -4.91
C ASN A 52 13.89 15.60 -4.84
N PRO A 53 13.97 14.96 -3.63
CA PRO A 53 14.58 13.65 -3.47
C PRO A 53 13.85 12.53 -4.20
N VAL A 54 12.57 12.73 -4.54
CA VAL A 54 11.76 11.74 -5.29
C VAL A 54 11.78 11.95 -6.80
N ARG A 55 12.64 12.83 -7.33
CA ARG A 55 12.83 12.93 -8.79
C ARG A 55 13.29 11.60 -9.37
N PRO A 56 12.93 11.29 -10.64
CA PRO A 56 13.43 10.11 -11.32
C PRO A 56 14.96 10.05 -11.28
N LYS A 57 15.48 8.87 -10.98
CA LYS A 57 16.91 8.57 -10.94
C LYS A 57 17.22 7.46 -11.92
N SER A 58 18.38 7.54 -12.55
CA SER A 58 18.86 6.47 -13.41
C SER A 58 19.11 5.21 -12.60
N PRO A 59 18.59 4.04 -13.02
CA PRO A 59 18.87 2.78 -12.35
C PRO A 59 20.36 2.42 -12.50
N GLN A 60 20.92 1.75 -11.51
CA GLN A 60 22.31 1.26 -11.55
C GLN A 60 22.49 0.10 -12.55
N PHE A 61 21.41 -0.63 -12.82
CA PHE A 61 21.37 -1.74 -13.75
C PHE A 61 20.17 -1.55 -14.69
N PRO A 62 20.24 -2.02 -15.96
CA PRO A 62 19.11 -2.01 -16.85
C PRO A 62 17.96 -2.80 -16.27
N GLY A 63 16.88 -2.16 -15.88
CA GLY A 63 15.67 -2.78 -15.38
C GLY A 63 14.57 -2.76 -16.44
N ARG A 64 13.79 -3.84 -16.57
CA ARG A 64 12.60 -3.85 -17.44
C ARG A 64 11.43 -3.17 -16.75
N ALA A 65 11.18 -3.53 -15.49
CA ALA A 65 10.08 -2.97 -14.71
C ALA A 65 10.36 -1.51 -14.33
N LYS A 66 9.42 -0.64 -14.66
CA LYS A 66 9.40 0.78 -14.28
C LYS A 66 8.51 1.05 -13.08
N ARG A 67 7.51 0.19 -12.86
CA ARG A 67 6.45 0.35 -11.83
C ARG A 67 6.17 -0.96 -11.13
N VAL A 68 5.64 -0.88 -9.92
CA VAL A 68 5.27 -2.05 -9.13
C VAL A 68 3.83 -1.91 -8.62
N ILE A 69 3.03 -2.95 -8.79
CA ILE A 69 1.77 -3.14 -8.08
C ILE A 69 1.94 -4.37 -7.19
N HIS A 70 1.88 -4.18 -5.87
CA HIS A 70 2.00 -5.25 -4.90
C HIS A 70 0.64 -5.54 -4.26
N ILE A 71 0.02 -6.64 -4.64
CA ILE A 71 -1.24 -7.14 -4.09
C ILE A 71 -0.89 -8.00 -2.88
N PHE A 72 -1.36 -7.60 -1.70
CA PHE A 72 -1.03 -8.28 -0.46
C PHE A 72 -2.28 -8.95 0.14
N LEU A 73 -2.27 -10.29 0.15
CA LEU A 73 -3.34 -11.13 0.69
C LEU A 73 -3.07 -11.39 2.18
N ASN A 74 -3.22 -10.32 2.98
CA ASN A 74 -2.86 -10.31 4.39
C ASN A 74 -3.68 -11.31 5.23
N GLY A 75 -2.98 -12.03 6.07
CA GLY A 75 -3.48 -13.16 6.84
C GLY A 75 -2.98 -14.52 6.33
N GLY A 76 -2.11 -14.55 5.30
CA GLY A 76 -1.49 -15.78 4.84
C GLY A 76 -2.44 -16.70 4.07
N ALA A 77 -2.79 -16.32 2.84
CA ALA A 77 -3.59 -17.14 1.95
C ALA A 77 -2.98 -18.55 1.77
N SER A 78 -3.84 -19.57 1.79
CA SER A 78 -3.38 -20.97 1.69
C SER A 78 -2.82 -21.30 0.32
N HIS A 79 -1.51 -21.46 0.22
CA HIS A 79 -0.86 -21.85 -1.03
C HIS A 79 -1.30 -23.24 -1.51
N VAL A 80 -1.54 -24.19 -0.57
CA VAL A 80 -2.00 -25.55 -0.91
C VAL A 80 -3.42 -25.60 -1.46
N ASP A 81 -4.17 -24.54 -1.29
CA ASP A 81 -5.55 -24.39 -1.76
C ASP A 81 -5.68 -23.44 -2.96
N THR A 82 -4.58 -22.82 -3.40
CA THR A 82 -4.60 -21.79 -4.46
C THR A 82 -3.68 -22.11 -5.65
N PHE A 83 -2.35 -22.00 -5.49
CA PHE A 83 -1.38 -22.11 -6.61
C PHE A 83 -0.37 -23.23 -6.46
N ASP A 84 -0.40 -23.98 -5.36
CA ASP A 84 0.57 -25.04 -5.08
C ASP A 84 -0.12 -26.35 -4.66
N PRO A 85 -0.78 -27.07 -5.59
CA PRO A 85 -1.47 -28.31 -5.30
C PRO A 85 -0.52 -29.36 -4.75
N LYS A 86 -0.99 -30.10 -3.75
CA LYS A 86 -0.23 -31.17 -3.09
C LYS A 86 -0.96 -32.51 -3.32
N PRO A 87 -0.79 -33.20 -4.48
CA PRO A 87 -1.50 -34.45 -4.76
C PRO A 87 -1.28 -35.53 -3.72
N ALA A 88 -0.13 -35.53 -3.04
CA ALA A 88 0.14 -36.47 -1.94
C ALA A 88 -0.89 -36.38 -0.81
N LEU A 89 -1.53 -35.22 -0.61
CA LEU A 89 -2.54 -35.04 0.42
C LEU A 89 -3.81 -35.86 0.16
N ASP A 90 -4.11 -36.27 -1.07
CA ASP A 90 -5.21 -37.20 -1.38
C ASP A 90 -5.00 -38.56 -0.72
N LYS A 91 -3.75 -39.07 -0.75
CA LYS A 91 -3.37 -40.34 -0.13
C LYS A 91 -3.40 -40.27 1.41
N TRP A 92 -3.05 -39.12 1.95
CA TRP A 92 -2.89 -38.92 3.40
C TRP A 92 -4.10 -38.31 4.07
N HIS A 93 -5.09 -37.90 3.31
CA HIS A 93 -6.30 -37.25 3.86
C HIS A 93 -6.94 -38.04 5.00
N GLY A 94 -7.16 -37.35 6.11
CA GLY A 94 -7.68 -37.95 7.35
C GLY A 94 -6.68 -38.82 8.14
N LYS A 95 -5.41 -38.88 7.74
CA LYS A 95 -4.35 -39.64 8.42
C LYS A 95 -3.25 -38.71 8.93
N GLU A 96 -2.55 -39.14 9.96
CA GLU A 96 -1.33 -38.44 10.38
C GLU A 96 -0.25 -38.56 9.31
N ILE A 97 0.45 -37.46 9.03
CA ILE A 97 1.61 -37.47 8.14
C ILE A 97 2.87 -37.83 8.94
N PRO A 98 3.81 -38.56 8.31
CA PRO A 98 4.99 -39.07 9.04
C PRO A 98 6.04 -38.00 9.34
N VAL A 99 5.79 -36.75 9.00
CA VAL A 99 6.69 -35.61 9.21
C VAL A 99 6.01 -34.60 10.14
N HIS A 100 6.66 -34.27 11.23
CA HIS A 100 6.21 -33.22 12.13
C HIS A 100 6.88 -31.91 11.76
N PHE A 101 6.07 -30.91 11.43
CA PHE A 101 6.53 -29.54 11.29
C PHE A 101 6.34 -28.81 12.62
N ALA A 102 7.26 -27.91 12.93
CA ALA A 102 7.01 -26.94 13.99
C ALA A 102 5.90 -25.98 13.51
N THR A 103 4.72 -26.10 14.10
CA THR A 103 3.57 -25.25 13.82
C THR A 103 3.33 -24.32 15.00
N GLU A 104 2.65 -23.20 14.80
CA GLU A 104 2.32 -22.30 15.89
C GLU A 104 1.36 -22.97 16.86
N ARG A 105 0.42 -23.73 16.32
CA ARG A 105 -0.63 -24.42 17.08
C ARG A 105 -0.61 -25.91 16.81
N LYS A 106 -1.34 -26.66 17.61
CA LYS A 106 -1.42 -28.10 17.45
C LYS A 106 -2.23 -28.44 16.20
N THR A 107 -1.63 -29.22 15.31
CA THR A 107 -2.27 -29.70 14.09
C THR A 107 -2.60 -31.20 14.19
N GLY A 108 -3.57 -31.63 13.38
CA GLY A 108 -4.06 -33.01 13.32
C GLY A 108 -3.73 -33.69 11.99
N ALA A 109 -4.70 -34.40 11.48
CA ALA A 109 -4.56 -35.18 10.24
C ALA A 109 -4.31 -34.31 9.01
N ALA A 110 -3.69 -34.91 8.00
CA ALA A 110 -3.55 -34.32 6.68
C ALA A 110 -4.92 -33.93 6.11
N TYR A 111 -4.98 -32.78 5.47
CA TYR A 111 -6.19 -32.26 4.87
C TYR A 111 -5.92 -31.92 3.40
N ARG A 112 -6.51 -32.71 2.49
CA ARG A 112 -6.45 -32.41 1.06
C ARG A 112 -7.19 -31.09 0.80
N SER A 113 -6.83 -30.42 -0.28
CA SER A 113 -7.59 -29.24 -0.70
C SER A 113 -9.04 -29.59 -1.00
N PRO A 114 -10.01 -28.83 -0.48
CA PRO A 114 -11.42 -29.00 -0.86
C PRO A 114 -11.72 -28.46 -2.26
N PHE A 115 -10.79 -27.75 -2.87
CA PHE A 115 -10.94 -27.12 -4.18
C PHE A 115 -10.36 -27.96 -5.30
N LYS A 116 -10.94 -27.82 -6.50
CA LYS A 116 -10.46 -28.48 -7.71
C LYS A 116 -9.34 -27.67 -8.34
N PHE A 117 -8.35 -28.37 -8.86
CA PHE A 117 -7.25 -27.76 -9.63
C PHE A 117 -7.39 -28.14 -11.11
N GLN A 118 -7.03 -27.20 -11.97
CA GLN A 118 -6.97 -27.38 -13.41
C GLN A 118 -5.67 -26.80 -13.95
N LYS A 119 -5.25 -27.29 -15.12
CA LYS A 119 -4.11 -26.77 -15.85
C LYS A 119 -4.56 -25.65 -16.79
N TYR A 120 -3.81 -24.55 -16.78
CA TYR A 120 -4.07 -23.36 -17.59
C TYR A 120 -2.85 -23.00 -18.41
N GLY A 121 -3.08 -22.25 -19.50
CA GLY A 121 -2.05 -21.78 -20.40
C GLY A 121 -1.31 -22.90 -21.15
N GLN A 122 -0.37 -22.51 -21.99
CA GLN A 122 0.55 -23.42 -22.66
C GLN A 122 1.58 -23.99 -21.69
N CYS A 123 1.92 -23.24 -20.63
CA CYS A 123 2.84 -23.68 -19.57
C CYS A 123 2.24 -24.80 -18.70
N GLY A 124 0.91 -25.03 -18.73
CA GLY A 124 0.24 -26.06 -17.94
C GLY A 124 0.26 -25.80 -16.44
N LEU A 125 0.27 -24.53 -16.01
CA LEU A 125 0.24 -24.14 -14.61
C LEU A 125 -1.05 -24.63 -13.95
N GLU A 126 -0.92 -25.38 -12.86
CA GLU A 126 -2.05 -25.85 -12.07
C GLU A 126 -2.52 -24.75 -11.11
N VAL A 127 -3.78 -24.32 -11.25
CA VAL A 127 -4.40 -23.30 -10.42
C VAL A 127 -5.74 -23.80 -9.90
N SER A 128 -6.05 -23.46 -8.67
CA SER A 128 -7.33 -23.78 -8.02
C SER A 128 -8.51 -23.07 -8.69
N GLU A 129 -9.69 -23.66 -8.60
CA GLU A 129 -10.97 -23.07 -9.03
C GLU A 129 -11.26 -21.72 -8.36
N LEU A 130 -10.52 -21.35 -7.31
CA LEU A 130 -10.64 -20.07 -6.61
C LEU A 130 -10.11 -18.89 -7.46
N PHE A 131 -9.13 -19.13 -8.33
CA PHE A 131 -8.42 -18.09 -9.10
C PHE A 131 -8.54 -18.30 -10.62
N GLN A 132 -9.75 -18.61 -11.10
CA GLN A 132 -10.01 -18.92 -12.51
C GLN A 132 -9.76 -17.74 -13.46
N HIS A 133 -10.04 -16.50 -13.05
CA HIS A 133 -9.81 -15.32 -13.86
C HIS A 133 -8.30 -14.99 -13.95
N THR A 134 -7.61 -15.06 -12.83
CA THR A 134 -6.14 -14.91 -12.77
C THR A 134 -5.45 -15.98 -13.60
N ALA A 135 -5.95 -17.22 -13.56
CA ALA A 135 -5.41 -18.36 -14.29
C ALA A 135 -5.47 -18.24 -15.82
N GLN A 136 -6.34 -17.35 -16.38
CA GLN A 136 -6.33 -17.06 -17.81
C GLN A 136 -5.00 -16.43 -18.28
N HIS A 137 -4.22 -15.90 -17.35
CA HIS A 137 -2.90 -15.32 -17.59
C HIS A 137 -1.76 -16.26 -17.18
N ALA A 138 -1.99 -17.58 -17.10
CA ALA A 138 -1.02 -18.56 -16.61
C ALA A 138 0.36 -18.44 -17.29
N ASP A 139 0.39 -18.16 -18.59
CA ASP A 139 1.63 -18.01 -19.36
C ASP A 139 2.39 -16.70 -19.05
N ASP A 140 1.74 -15.74 -18.41
CA ASP A 140 2.34 -14.47 -17.94
C ASP A 140 2.74 -14.56 -16.45
N LEU A 141 2.39 -15.65 -15.73
CA LEU A 141 2.64 -15.81 -14.31
C LEU A 141 3.94 -16.55 -14.03
N CYS A 142 4.68 -16.08 -13.04
CA CYS A 142 5.79 -16.80 -12.41
C CYS A 142 5.39 -17.14 -10.97
N VAL A 143 5.10 -18.42 -10.70
CA VAL A 143 4.69 -18.89 -9.37
C VAL A 143 5.90 -19.46 -8.64
N ILE A 144 6.35 -18.77 -7.60
CA ILE A 144 7.47 -19.19 -6.75
C ILE A 144 6.90 -20.00 -5.59
N ARG A 145 7.06 -21.32 -5.60
CA ARG A 145 6.49 -22.25 -4.60
C ARG A 145 7.45 -22.58 -3.45
N SER A 146 8.59 -21.92 -3.39
CA SER A 146 9.66 -22.19 -2.41
C SER A 146 9.92 -21.03 -1.45
N MET A 147 8.95 -20.16 -1.28
CA MET A 147 9.05 -19.07 -0.31
C MET A 147 9.08 -19.61 1.12
N LYS A 148 9.87 -18.97 1.98
CA LYS A 148 9.99 -19.28 3.39
C LYS A 148 10.05 -18.00 4.20
N ALA A 149 9.33 -17.95 5.33
CA ALA A 149 9.46 -16.90 6.35
C ALA A 149 10.19 -17.46 7.57
N ASP A 150 10.86 -16.61 8.33
CA ASP A 150 11.62 -17.05 9.50
C ASP A 150 10.73 -17.34 10.72
N VAL A 151 9.53 -16.79 10.74
CA VAL A 151 8.60 -16.85 11.87
C VAL A 151 7.18 -17.17 11.40
N PRO A 152 6.36 -17.87 12.19
CA PRO A 152 4.99 -18.23 11.85
C PRO A 152 3.92 -17.18 12.28
N ASN A 153 4.31 -16.09 12.95
CA ASN A 153 3.38 -15.09 13.49
C ASN A 153 3.19 -13.93 12.53
N HIS A 154 1.99 -13.38 12.46
CA HIS A 154 1.62 -12.32 11.51
C HIS A 154 2.46 -11.06 11.65
N GLU A 155 2.58 -10.51 12.88
CA GLU A 155 3.26 -9.25 13.13
C GLU A 155 4.70 -9.22 12.58
N PRO A 156 5.58 -10.15 12.97
CA PRO A 156 6.96 -10.17 12.47
C PRO A 156 7.04 -10.60 11.00
N SER A 157 6.16 -11.48 10.52
CA SER A 157 6.18 -11.92 9.12
C SER A 157 5.71 -10.85 8.16
N LEU A 158 4.74 -10.01 8.54
CA LEU A 158 4.34 -8.85 7.77
C LEU A 158 5.51 -7.87 7.60
N LEU A 159 6.24 -7.58 8.68
CA LEU A 159 7.43 -6.73 8.61
C LEU A 159 8.54 -7.38 7.78
N LEU A 160 8.76 -8.69 7.91
CA LEU A 160 9.73 -9.42 7.12
C LEU A 160 9.42 -9.30 5.61
N MET A 161 8.19 -9.54 5.20
CA MET A 161 7.77 -9.47 3.80
C MET A 161 7.80 -8.05 3.23
N ASN A 162 7.41 -7.06 4.02
CA ASN A 162 7.31 -5.67 3.54
C ASN A 162 8.61 -4.87 3.73
N CYS A 163 9.40 -5.18 4.76
CA CYS A 163 10.56 -4.39 5.17
C CYS A 163 11.88 -5.19 5.21
N GLY A 164 11.84 -6.51 4.98
CA GLY A 164 13.01 -7.38 5.00
C GLY A 164 13.60 -7.65 6.39
N GLU A 165 12.89 -7.30 7.46
CA GLU A 165 13.31 -7.47 8.85
C GLU A 165 12.10 -7.67 9.76
N ALA A 166 12.13 -8.71 10.59
CA ALA A 166 10.98 -9.10 11.41
C ALA A 166 10.84 -8.31 12.74
N ARG A 167 11.90 -7.67 13.22
CA ARG A 167 11.96 -7.10 14.57
C ARG A 167 12.25 -5.60 14.63
N LEU A 168 13.08 -5.12 13.71
CA LEU A 168 13.53 -3.73 13.72
C LEU A 168 12.84 -2.92 12.64
N PRO A 169 12.47 -1.67 12.91
CA PRO A 169 11.94 -0.78 11.89
C PRO A 169 12.95 -0.60 10.76
N ARG A 170 12.63 -1.08 9.56
CA ARG A 170 13.42 -0.94 8.34
C ARG A 170 12.59 -0.25 7.26
N PRO A 171 13.21 0.39 6.29
CA PRO A 171 12.46 0.92 5.16
C PRO A 171 11.73 -0.21 4.43
N SER A 172 10.49 0.04 4.07
CA SER A 172 9.70 -0.91 3.29
C SER A 172 10.19 -1.01 1.84
N MET A 173 9.76 -2.07 1.15
CA MET A 173 10.09 -2.30 -0.27
C MET A 173 9.76 -1.07 -1.12
N GLY A 174 8.56 -0.48 -0.97
CA GLY A 174 8.17 0.71 -1.71
C GLY A 174 9.02 1.94 -1.37
N SER A 175 9.44 2.08 -0.11
CA SER A 175 10.36 3.14 0.32
C SER A 175 11.75 2.99 -0.31
N TRP A 176 12.28 1.77 -0.37
CA TRP A 176 13.56 1.49 -1.04
C TRP A 176 13.50 1.73 -2.54
N VAL A 177 12.42 1.30 -3.19
CA VAL A 177 12.24 1.49 -4.65
C VAL A 177 12.15 2.98 -4.98
N THR A 178 11.38 3.75 -4.22
CA THR A 178 11.26 5.21 -4.43
C THR A 178 12.54 5.96 -4.03
N TYR A 179 13.28 5.50 -3.02
CA TYR A 179 14.57 6.06 -2.67
C TYR A 179 15.59 5.85 -3.79
N GLY A 180 15.67 4.64 -4.33
CA GLY A 180 16.64 4.28 -5.37
C GLY A 180 16.33 4.88 -6.74
N LEU A 181 15.06 4.90 -7.13
CA LEU A 181 14.64 5.22 -8.51
C LEU A 181 13.81 6.50 -8.64
N GLY A 182 13.32 7.05 -7.53
CA GLY A 182 12.37 8.16 -7.57
C GLY A 182 11.01 7.74 -8.15
N THR A 183 10.24 8.73 -8.58
CA THR A 183 8.95 8.55 -9.25
C THR A 183 8.85 9.45 -10.47
N ASP A 184 8.19 8.97 -11.53
CA ASP A 184 8.01 9.75 -12.75
C ASP A 184 6.95 10.85 -12.52
N ASN A 185 5.93 10.57 -11.71
CA ASN A 185 4.95 11.56 -11.29
C ASN A 185 5.48 12.41 -10.12
N GLN A 186 5.42 13.73 -10.27
CA GLN A 186 5.86 14.68 -9.26
C GLN A 186 4.69 15.33 -8.49
N ASN A 187 3.44 15.02 -8.87
CA ASN A 187 2.22 15.56 -8.28
C ASN A 187 1.44 14.56 -7.43
N LEU A 188 1.83 13.28 -7.51
CA LEU A 188 1.31 12.20 -6.68
C LEU A 188 2.44 11.59 -5.85
N PRO A 189 2.14 10.96 -4.69
CA PRO A 189 3.14 10.21 -3.94
C PRO A 189 3.79 9.13 -4.81
N GLY A 190 5.10 8.96 -4.67
CA GLY A 190 5.81 7.90 -5.38
C GLY A 190 5.49 6.50 -4.88
N PHE A 191 5.02 6.41 -3.61
CA PHE A 191 4.59 5.18 -2.98
C PHE A 191 3.21 5.38 -2.31
N ILE A 192 2.23 4.59 -2.71
CA ILE A 192 0.86 4.61 -2.19
C ILE A 192 0.51 3.22 -1.64
N ALA A 193 0.00 3.17 -0.40
CA ALA A 193 -0.52 1.98 0.25
C ALA A 193 -2.04 2.11 0.42
N MET A 194 -2.80 1.23 -0.22
CA MET A 194 -4.26 1.22 -0.17
C MET A 194 -4.75 0.06 0.68
N CYS A 195 -5.48 0.35 1.75
CA CYS A 195 -6.13 -0.66 2.58
C CYS A 195 -7.54 -0.20 2.93
N PRO A 196 -8.58 -0.99 2.63
CA PRO A 196 -9.97 -0.63 2.94
C PRO A 196 -10.30 -0.94 4.40
N GLY A 197 -11.10 -0.08 5.02
CA GLY A 197 -11.66 -0.30 6.35
C GLY A 197 -10.69 -0.14 7.51
N GLY A 198 -9.52 0.44 7.30
CA GLY A 198 -8.52 0.65 8.33
C GLY A 198 -7.13 0.15 7.97
N TYR A 199 -6.39 -0.31 8.96
CA TYR A 199 -5.01 -0.76 8.79
C TYR A 199 -4.90 -2.29 8.88
N PRO A 200 -3.95 -2.92 8.18
CA PRO A 200 -3.52 -4.28 8.49
C PRO A 200 -2.79 -4.30 9.84
N ILE A 201 -2.49 -5.48 10.37
CA ILE A 201 -1.60 -5.62 11.53
C ILE A 201 -0.27 -4.93 11.24
N GLN A 202 0.36 -4.36 12.27
CA GLN A 202 1.55 -3.50 12.19
C GLN A 202 1.31 -2.15 11.48
N GLU A 203 0.09 -1.85 11.08
CA GLU A 203 -0.32 -0.52 10.61
C GLU A 203 0.65 0.10 9.59
N SER A 204 1.01 1.35 9.79
CA SER A 204 1.90 2.11 8.90
C SER A 204 3.36 1.60 8.88
N GLN A 205 3.74 0.70 9.80
CA GLN A 205 5.07 0.10 9.80
C GLN A 205 5.32 -0.72 8.52
N ASN A 206 4.25 -1.28 7.92
CA ASN A 206 4.34 -2.05 6.67
C ASN A 206 4.80 -1.22 5.46
N TRP A 207 4.64 0.11 5.49
CA TRP A 207 5.03 1.02 4.40
C TRP A 207 5.84 2.22 4.88
N GLN A 208 6.56 2.02 6.00
CA GLN A 208 7.37 3.06 6.60
C GLN A 208 8.66 3.35 5.81
N SER A 209 9.14 4.58 5.92
CA SER A 209 10.45 4.98 5.42
C SER A 209 11.61 4.52 6.32
N GLY A 210 11.35 4.12 7.57
CA GLY A 210 12.36 3.70 8.53
C GLY A 210 13.41 4.78 8.74
N PHE A 211 14.68 4.45 8.49
CA PHE A 211 15.80 5.40 8.58
C PHE A 211 15.99 6.28 7.33
N LEU A 212 15.24 6.02 6.24
CA LEU A 212 15.24 6.90 5.08
C LEU A 212 14.45 8.18 5.37
N PRO A 213 14.69 9.26 4.64
CA PRO A 213 13.90 10.48 4.76
C PRO A 213 12.40 10.23 4.57
N GLY A 214 11.57 10.97 5.31
CA GLY A 214 10.12 10.81 5.30
C GLY A 214 9.45 11.04 3.92
N ALA A 215 10.15 11.67 2.97
CA ALA A 215 9.69 11.81 1.59
C ALA A 215 9.45 10.47 0.87
N PHE A 216 10.04 9.39 1.36
CA PHE A 216 9.90 8.04 0.83
C PHE A 216 8.88 7.18 1.59
N GLN A 217 8.21 7.78 2.59
CA GLN A 217 7.12 7.14 3.34
C GLN A 217 5.95 6.83 2.41
N GLY A 218 5.39 5.62 2.50
CA GLY A 218 4.16 5.28 1.80
C GLY A 218 2.98 6.12 2.28
N THR A 219 2.20 6.63 1.34
CA THR A 219 0.97 7.39 1.62
C THR A 219 -0.20 6.43 1.73
N TYR A 220 -0.81 6.38 2.91
CA TYR A 220 -1.98 5.54 3.16
C TYR A 220 -3.25 6.15 2.57
N ILE A 221 -4.05 5.30 1.93
CA ILE A 221 -5.38 5.64 1.39
C ILE A 221 -6.39 4.60 1.87
N ASN A 222 -7.42 5.07 2.61
CA ASN A 222 -8.53 4.21 2.99
C ASN A 222 -9.51 4.05 1.82
N THR A 223 -9.41 2.96 1.10
CA THR A 223 -10.20 2.67 -0.09
C THR A 223 -11.57 2.06 0.19
N GLU A 224 -12.01 1.96 1.44
CA GLU A 224 -13.41 1.72 1.77
C GLU A 224 -14.29 2.86 1.23
N HIS A 225 -13.77 4.08 1.31
CA HIS A 225 -14.47 5.26 0.80
C HIS A 225 -14.42 5.34 -0.74
N THR A 226 -15.45 5.95 -1.31
CA THR A 226 -15.57 6.19 -2.76
C THR A 226 -15.41 7.65 -3.13
N ARG A 227 -15.68 8.55 -2.19
CA ARG A 227 -15.57 9.98 -2.40
C ARG A 227 -14.14 10.45 -2.15
N LEU A 228 -13.62 11.30 -3.03
CA LEU A 228 -12.25 11.79 -2.96
C LEU A 228 -11.91 12.50 -1.64
N ASP A 229 -12.85 13.31 -1.11
CA ASP A 229 -12.69 14.03 0.17
C ASP A 229 -12.61 13.10 1.39
N LYS A 230 -13.01 11.84 1.23
CA LYS A 230 -12.88 10.78 2.24
C LYS A 230 -11.70 9.86 2.00
N LEU A 231 -11.34 9.62 0.72
CA LEU A 231 -10.14 8.86 0.35
C LEU A 231 -8.86 9.59 0.79
N ILE A 232 -8.82 10.90 0.58
CA ILE A 232 -7.66 11.73 0.90
C ILE A 232 -8.14 12.88 1.76
N GLU A 233 -7.82 12.80 3.05
CA GLU A 233 -8.20 13.85 4.00
C GLU A 233 -7.58 15.20 3.61
N ASN A 234 -8.38 16.26 3.75
CA ASN A 234 -7.96 17.63 3.46
C ASN A 234 -7.47 17.88 2.02
N ILE A 235 -7.88 17.06 1.06
CA ILE A 235 -7.54 17.24 -0.36
C ILE A 235 -8.12 18.57 -0.92
N THR A 236 -9.19 19.07 -0.36
CA THR A 236 -9.82 20.32 -0.76
C THR A 236 -9.69 21.36 0.35
N ASN A 237 -9.23 22.55 0.00
CA ASN A 237 -9.27 23.70 0.89
C ASN A 237 -10.63 24.40 0.76
N HIS A 238 -11.39 24.45 1.86
CA HIS A 238 -12.71 25.08 1.90
C HIS A 238 -12.67 26.56 2.31
N TYR A 239 -11.50 27.08 2.67
CA TYR A 239 -11.35 28.44 3.25
C TYR A 239 -10.72 29.44 2.28
N THR A 240 -9.97 28.99 1.29
CA THR A 240 -9.27 29.85 0.35
C THR A 240 -9.36 29.27 -1.08
N SER A 241 -9.30 30.15 -2.06
CA SER A 241 -9.17 29.74 -3.45
C SER A 241 -7.78 29.16 -3.75
N LEU A 242 -7.64 28.38 -4.82
CA LEU A 242 -6.35 27.81 -5.23
C LEU A 242 -5.24 28.87 -5.43
N PRO A 243 -5.51 30.03 -6.09
CA PRO A 243 -4.50 31.10 -6.20
C PRO A 243 -4.06 31.67 -4.85
N GLU A 244 -5.00 31.90 -3.94
CA GLU A 244 -4.69 32.40 -2.58
C GLU A 244 -3.89 31.35 -1.79
N GLN A 245 -4.27 30.08 -1.89
CA GLN A 245 -3.53 28.99 -1.27
C GLN A 245 -2.10 28.92 -1.84
N ARG A 246 -1.90 29.11 -3.16
CA ARG A 246 -0.58 29.17 -3.77
C ARG A 246 0.25 30.30 -3.19
N ALA A 247 -0.30 31.51 -3.13
CA ALA A 247 0.38 32.67 -2.54
C ALA A 247 0.79 32.44 -1.07
N GLN A 248 -0.07 31.80 -0.27
CA GLN A 248 0.25 31.41 1.11
C GLN A 248 1.40 30.41 1.18
N LEU A 249 1.43 29.41 0.28
CA LEU A 249 2.51 28.43 0.22
C LEU A 249 3.83 29.08 -0.23
N ASP A 250 3.80 30.01 -1.16
CA ASP A 250 5.00 30.74 -1.62
C ASP A 250 5.61 31.57 -0.48
N LEU A 251 4.77 32.26 0.30
CA LEU A 251 5.23 32.94 1.50
C LEU A 251 5.82 31.97 2.53
N LEU A 252 5.14 30.85 2.76
CA LEU A 252 5.61 29.81 3.67
C LEU A 252 6.93 29.21 3.21
N GLN A 253 7.13 29.00 1.90
CA GLN A 253 8.40 28.55 1.33
C GLN A 253 9.54 29.53 1.61
N THR A 254 9.29 30.82 1.45
CA THR A 254 10.27 31.87 1.75
C THR A 254 10.71 31.83 3.22
N LEU A 255 9.74 31.70 4.14
CA LEU A 255 10.03 31.56 5.58
C LEU A 255 10.74 30.25 5.90
N ASN A 256 10.35 29.16 5.25
CA ASN A 256 11.01 27.86 5.41
C ASN A 256 12.45 27.88 4.88
N ALA A 257 12.73 28.58 3.77
CA ALA A 257 14.09 28.73 3.24
C ALA A 257 15.00 29.47 4.23
N GLN A 258 14.51 30.55 4.85
CA GLN A 258 15.25 31.26 5.91
C GLN A 258 15.50 30.37 7.13
N HIS A 259 14.47 29.64 7.56
CA HIS A 259 14.57 28.72 8.69
C HIS A 259 15.56 27.58 8.44
N ARG A 260 15.57 27.03 7.21
CA ARG A 260 16.48 25.98 6.76
C ARG A 260 17.93 26.47 6.68
N ALA A 261 18.15 27.70 6.20
CA ALA A 261 19.50 28.29 6.13
C ALA A 261 20.18 28.33 7.51
N ALA A 262 19.42 28.51 8.58
CA ALA A 262 19.88 28.46 9.96
C ALA A 262 20.05 27.03 10.53
N ARG A 263 19.58 26.00 9.83
CA ARG A 263 19.53 24.58 10.24
C ARG A 263 19.96 23.66 9.11
N ALA A 264 21.14 23.87 8.59
CA ALA A 264 21.69 23.04 7.51
C ALA A 264 21.67 21.55 7.91
N ALA A 265 21.19 20.69 6.98
CA ALA A 265 21.09 19.24 7.10
C ALA A 265 19.97 18.67 8.01
N ASP A 266 18.89 19.40 8.29
CA ASP A 266 17.70 18.81 8.92
C ASP A 266 16.80 18.13 7.90
N SER A 267 17.02 16.82 7.68
CA SER A 267 16.25 16.02 6.72
C SER A 267 14.77 15.86 7.09
N GLN A 268 14.40 15.98 8.37
CA GLN A 268 13.01 15.94 8.81
C GLN A 268 12.26 17.23 8.46
N LEU A 269 12.95 18.37 8.58
CA LEU A 269 12.38 19.65 8.15
C LEU A 269 12.15 19.66 6.64
N ASP A 270 13.12 19.19 5.86
CA ASP A 270 12.99 19.09 4.41
C ASP A 270 11.83 18.15 3.99
N ALA A 271 11.73 16.98 4.60
CA ALA A 271 10.62 16.05 4.35
C ALA A 271 9.25 16.68 4.66
N ARG A 272 9.15 17.46 5.73
CA ARG A 272 7.91 18.15 6.10
C ARG A 272 7.52 19.25 5.11
N ILE A 273 8.49 20.04 4.66
CA ILE A 273 8.26 21.06 3.63
C ILE A 273 7.75 20.41 2.34
N GLN A 274 8.38 19.33 1.91
CA GLN A 274 7.99 18.58 0.71
C GLN A 274 6.58 17.98 0.83
N SER A 275 6.23 17.48 2.00
CA SER A 275 4.90 16.92 2.28
C SER A 275 3.78 17.95 2.04
N PHE A 276 3.99 19.21 2.44
CA PHE A 276 3.01 20.28 2.18
C PHE A 276 2.90 20.64 0.70
N GLU A 277 4.03 20.71 -0.01
CA GLU A 277 4.05 20.97 -1.45
C GLU A 277 3.39 19.82 -2.23
N LEU A 278 3.67 18.58 -1.85
CA LEU A 278 3.03 17.42 -2.45
C LEU A 278 1.52 17.44 -2.21
N ALA A 279 1.07 17.71 -0.99
CA ALA A 279 -0.35 17.80 -0.65
C ALA A 279 -1.08 18.85 -1.51
N TYR A 280 -0.46 20.00 -1.78
CA TYR A 280 -1.02 20.99 -2.70
C TYR A 280 -1.11 20.47 -4.15
N ARG A 281 -0.03 19.87 -4.67
CA ARG A 281 0.00 19.33 -6.03
C ARG A 281 -1.00 18.18 -6.21
N MET A 282 -1.19 17.37 -5.17
CA MET A 282 -2.19 16.30 -5.17
C MET A 282 -3.62 16.84 -5.39
N GLN A 283 -3.95 18.04 -4.92
CA GLN A 283 -5.29 18.62 -5.16
C GLN A 283 -5.61 18.75 -6.65
N MET A 284 -4.60 18.92 -7.48
CA MET A 284 -4.76 19.09 -8.93
C MET A 284 -4.93 17.74 -9.65
N GLU A 285 -4.24 16.70 -9.23
CA GLU A 285 -4.09 15.45 -9.99
C GLU A 285 -4.80 14.25 -9.36
N ALA A 286 -4.91 14.23 -8.02
CA ALA A 286 -5.55 13.11 -7.33
C ALA A 286 -7.03 12.95 -7.72
N ALA A 287 -7.74 14.07 -7.94
CA ALA A 287 -9.14 14.03 -8.36
C ALA A 287 -9.32 13.21 -9.64
N ASP A 288 -8.40 13.33 -10.60
CA ASP A 288 -8.42 12.51 -11.80
C ASP A 288 -7.98 11.07 -11.52
N ALA A 289 -6.87 10.86 -10.82
CA ALA A 289 -6.29 9.54 -10.61
C ALA A 289 -7.24 8.57 -9.88
N PHE A 290 -7.98 9.07 -8.88
CA PHE A 290 -8.88 8.26 -8.05
C PHE A 290 -10.32 8.17 -8.58
N ASP A 291 -10.70 8.97 -9.58
CA ASP A 291 -12.04 8.93 -10.17
C ASP A 291 -12.16 7.82 -11.22
N ILE A 292 -12.54 6.64 -10.76
CA ILE A 292 -12.75 5.47 -11.64
C ILE A 292 -13.94 5.64 -12.59
N LEU A 293 -14.84 6.60 -12.36
CA LEU A 293 -15.99 6.83 -13.24
C LEU A 293 -15.57 7.43 -14.59
N ARG A 294 -14.34 7.94 -14.69
CA ARG A 294 -13.73 8.37 -15.96
C ARG A 294 -13.32 7.21 -16.86
N GLU A 295 -13.23 6.00 -16.32
CA GLU A 295 -12.99 4.82 -17.16
C GLU A 295 -14.25 4.41 -17.91
N PRO A 296 -14.11 3.91 -19.14
CA PRO A 296 -15.22 3.35 -19.88
C PRO A 296 -15.96 2.27 -19.06
N GLU A 297 -17.27 2.22 -19.20
CA GLU A 297 -18.09 1.26 -18.46
C GLU A 297 -17.63 -0.19 -18.69
N ALA A 298 -17.26 -0.56 -19.91
CA ALA A 298 -16.75 -1.89 -20.22
C ALA A 298 -15.48 -2.25 -19.43
N VAL A 299 -14.59 -1.27 -19.18
CA VAL A 299 -13.41 -1.45 -18.33
C VAL A 299 -13.82 -1.67 -16.88
N ARG A 300 -14.69 -0.81 -16.35
CA ARG A 300 -15.20 -0.95 -14.97
C ARG A 300 -15.92 -2.28 -14.75
N GLN A 301 -16.75 -2.69 -15.69
CA GLN A 301 -17.44 -3.98 -15.64
C GLN A 301 -16.47 -5.16 -15.68
N ARG A 302 -15.36 -5.08 -16.43
CA ARG A 302 -14.32 -6.13 -16.45
C ARG A 302 -13.76 -6.37 -15.05
N TYR A 303 -13.42 -5.32 -14.31
CA TYR A 303 -12.92 -5.42 -12.93
C TYR A 303 -13.99 -5.94 -11.95
N GLY A 304 -15.24 -5.56 -12.13
CA GLY A 304 -16.36 -5.88 -11.22
C GLY A 304 -16.59 -4.81 -10.15
N ASP A 305 -17.43 -5.14 -9.15
CA ASP A 305 -17.97 -4.15 -8.22
C ASP A 305 -17.41 -4.23 -6.79
N SER A 306 -16.50 -5.19 -6.53
CA SER A 306 -15.92 -5.36 -5.19
C SER A 306 -15.04 -4.16 -4.79
N VAL A 307 -14.74 -4.04 -3.51
CA VAL A 307 -13.76 -3.06 -3.02
C VAL A 307 -12.40 -3.31 -3.67
N GLN A 308 -12.01 -4.58 -3.81
CA GLN A 308 -10.76 -4.97 -4.48
C GLN A 308 -10.76 -4.58 -5.97
N SER A 309 -11.90 -4.70 -6.65
CA SER A 309 -12.06 -4.26 -8.04
C SER A 309 -11.73 -2.78 -8.19
N ARG A 310 -12.29 -1.95 -7.31
CA ARG A 310 -12.03 -0.51 -7.29
C ARG A 310 -10.57 -0.21 -6.97
N GLN A 311 -9.97 -0.89 -5.98
CA GLN A 311 -8.56 -0.69 -5.61
C GLN A 311 -7.62 -1.02 -6.77
N LEU A 312 -7.80 -2.17 -7.44
CA LEU A 312 -6.93 -2.58 -8.52
C LEU A 312 -7.10 -1.70 -9.76
N LEU A 313 -8.31 -1.20 -10.02
CA LEU A 313 -8.52 -0.20 -11.07
C LEU A 313 -7.83 1.13 -10.73
N ILE A 314 -7.91 1.59 -9.49
CA ILE A 314 -7.17 2.76 -9.01
C ILE A 314 -5.66 2.52 -9.13
N ALA A 315 -5.16 1.34 -8.73
CA ALA A 315 -3.74 0.99 -8.83
C ALA A 315 -3.21 1.10 -10.26
N ARG A 316 -3.96 0.55 -11.25
CA ARG A 316 -3.63 0.67 -12.67
C ARG A 316 -3.58 2.14 -13.10
N ARG A 317 -4.57 2.95 -12.70
CA ARG A 317 -4.62 4.39 -13.03
C ARG A 317 -3.46 5.17 -12.43
N LEU A 318 -3.04 4.81 -11.22
CA LEU A 318 -1.90 5.43 -10.54
C LEU A 318 -0.58 5.12 -11.25
N VAL A 319 -0.33 3.84 -11.58
CA VAL A 319 0.91 3.47 -12.28
C VAL A 319 0.95 3.99 -13.72
N GLU A 320 -0.20 4.11 -14.40
CA GLU A 320 -0.34 4.76 -15.71
C GLU A 320 0.07 6.24 -15.66
N ARG A 321 -0.16 6.91 -14.52
CA ARG A 321 0.25 8.29 -14.25
C ARG A 321 1.66 8.42 -13.68
N GLY A 322 2.43 7.35 -13.65
CA GLY A 322 3.84 7.38 -13.27
C GLY A 322 4.10 7.25 -11.76
N VAL A 323 3.11 6.83 -10.95
CA VAL A 323 3.38 6.41 -9.57
C VAL A 323 4.25 5.16 -9.59
N ARG A 324 5.34 5.16 -8.81
CA ARG A 324 6.37 4.12 -8.87
C ARG A 324 5.96 2.83 -8.20
N PHE A 325 5.31 2.90 -7.03
CA PHE A 325 4.96 1.73 -6.22
C PHE A 325 3.55 1.89 -5.65
N VAL A 326 2.68 0.93 -5.93
CA VAL A 326 1.32 0.87 -5.38
C VAL A 326 1.14 -0.45 -4.65
N GLN A 327 0.89 -0.40 -3.35
CA GLN A 327 0.57 -1.55 -2.54
C GLN A 327 -0.93 -1.63 -2.29
N VAL A 328 -1.52 -2.79 -2.51
CA VAL A 328 -2.97 -3.03 -2.41
C VAL A 328 -3.21 -4.16 -1.40
N TRP A 329 -3.72 -3.80 -0.24
CA TRP A 329 -4.09 -4.75 0.82
C TRP A 329 -5.50 -5.26 0.60
N HIS A 330 -5.73 -6.54 0.87
CA HIS A 330 -7.06 -7.14 0.66
C HIS A 330 -8.11 -6.56 1.63
N GLY A 331 -7.73 -6.26 2.88
CA GLY A 331 -8.59 -5.65 3.89
C GLY A 331 -7.83 -5.24 5.14
N SER A 332 -8.52 -4.62 6.09
CA SER A 332 -7.96 -4.35 7.42
C SER A 332 -7.73 -5.66 8.19
N GLY A 333 -6.83 -5.62 9.17
CA GLY A 333 -6.46 -6.81 9.95
C GLY A 333 -5.81 -7.89 9.08
N GLN A 334 -6.37 -9.10 9.12
CA GLN A 334 -5.81 -10.29 8.47
C GLN A 334 -6.91 -11.20 7.88
N PRO A 335 -7.64 -10.77 6.83
CA PRO A 335 -8.82 -11.50 6.33
C PRO A 335 -8.53 -12.93 5.88
N TRP A 336 -7.32 -13.24 5.38
CA TRP A 336 -6.95 -14.59 4.93
C TRP A 336 -6.50 -15.53 6.07
N ASP A 337 -6.58 -15.11 7.31
CA ASP A 337 -6.21 -15.90 8.49
C ASP A 337 -7.31 -16.92 8.87
N ASN A 338 -7.47 -17.96 8.04
CA ASN A 338 -8.58 -18.89 8.14
C ASN A 338 -8.19 -20.19 8.89
N HIS A 339 -8.24 -20.13 10.20
CA HIS A 339 -8.07 -21.27 11.11
C HIS A 339 -9.32 -22.15 11.23
N ASP A 340 -10.47 -21.66 10.76
CA ASP A 340 -11.75 -22.35 10.71
C ASP A 340 -12.40 -22.14 9.33
N ASP A 341 -13.20 -23.09 8.87
CA ASP A 341 -13.98 -23.05 7.64
C ASP A 341 -13.23 -22.45 6.44
N ILE A 342 -12.05 -22.99 6.16
CA ILE A 342 -11.18 -22.49 5.08
C ILE A 342 -11.89 -22.56 3.72
N GLU A 343 -12.79 -23.53 3.53
CA GLU A 343 -13.51 -23.70 2.27
C GLU A 343 -14.41 -22.50 1.97
N THR A 344 -15.28 -22.14 2.91
CA THR A 344 -16.19 -20.99 2.74
C THR A 344 -15.42 -19.67 2.70
N ASN A 345 -14.47 -19.50 3.63
CA ASN A 345 -13.74 -18.25 3.78
C ASN A 345 -12.82 -17.96 2.58
N HIS A 346 -12.05 -18.94 2.13
CA HIS A 346 -11.18 -18.77 0.95
C HIS A 346 -12.00 -18.55 -0.33
N ARG A 347 -13.14 -19.22 -0.48
CA ARG A 347 -14.04 -18.99 -1.62
C ARG A 347 -14.59 -17.57 -1.65
N ASN A 348 -15.01 -17.07 -0.50
CA ASN A 348 -15.50 -15.69 -0.38
C ASN A 348 -14.41 -14.66 -0.67
N LEU A 349 -13.22 -14.84 -0.09
CA LEU A 349 -12.10 -13.91 -0.26
C LEU A 349 -11.56 -13.93 -1.70
N ALA A 350 -11.40 -15.10 -2.29
CA ALA A 350 -10.99 -15.23 -3.68
C ALA A 350 -12.03 -14.60 -4.63
N GLY A 351 -13.32 -14.81 -4.36
CA GLY A 351 -14.42 -14.18 -5.11
C GLY A 351 -14.38 -12.65 -5.10
N GLN A 352 -13.79 -12.03 -4.07
CA GLN A 352 -13.63 -10.59 -3.98
C GLN A 352 -12.48 -10.06 -4.86
N CYS A 353 -11.44 -10.86 -5.13
CA CYS A 353 -10.20 -10.36 -5.77
C CYS A 353 -9.85 -11.03 -7.10
N ASP A 354 -10.19 -12.30 -7.34
CA ASP A 354 -9.72 -13.04 -8.53
C ASP A 354 -10.09 -12.34 -9.84
N ARG A 355 -11.37 -11.97 -10.01
CA ARG A 355 -11.84 -11.28 -11.22
C ARG A 355 -11.07 -9.96 -11.43
N ALA A 356 -10.83 -9.23 -10.36
CA ALA A 356 -10.14 -7.95 -10.42
C ALA A 356 -8.65 -8.09 -10.75
N ILE A 357 -7.99 -9.15 -10.25
CA ILE A 357 -6.59 -9.48 -10.59
C ILE A 357 -6.49 -9.86 -12.07
N GLY A 358 -7.36 -10.75 -12.55
CA GLY A 358 -7.40 -11.10 -13.98
C GLY A 358 -7.68 -9.89 -14.87
N ALA A 359 -8.60 -9.01 -14.46
CA ALA A 359 -8.89 -7.77 -15.18
C ALA A 359 -7.70 -6.81 -15.20
N LEU A 360 -6.96 -6.68 -14.09
CA LEU A 360 -5.75 -5.87 -14.02
C LEU A 360 -4.69 -6.36 -15.01
N LEU A 361 -4.41 -7.65 -15.04
CA LEU A 361 -3.43 -8.25 -15.97
C LEU A 361 -3.84 -8.04 -17.42
N THR A 362 -5.12 -8.24 -17.74
CA THR A 362 -5.67 -7.96 -19.07
C THR A 362 -5.50 -6.48 -19.45
N ASP A 363 -5.89 -5.56 -18.55
CA ASP A 363 -5.87 -4.12 -18.82
C ASP A 363 -4.44 -3.59 -18.98
N LEU A 364 -3.49 -4.09 -18.18
CA LEU A 364 -2.07 -3.79 -18.34
C LEU A 364 -1.53 -4.31 -19.68
N LYS A 365 -1.94 -5.50 -20.11
CA LYS A 365 -1.54 -6.10 -21.38
C LYS A 365 -2.13 -5.33 -22.57
N ASP A 366 -3.42 -5.03 -22.54
CA ASP A 366 -4.12 -4.26 -23.57
C ASP A 366 -3.52 -2.85 -23.79
N ARG A 367 -2.95 -2.27 -22.72
CA ARG A 367 -2.29 -0.95 -22.74
C ARG A 367 -0.78 -1.00 -23.03
N GLY A 368 -0.22 -2.18 -23.25
CA GLY A 368 1.23 -2.36 -23.44
C GLY A 368 2.05 -2.00 -22.18
N MET A 369 1.46 -2.06 -21.01
CA MET A 369 2.09 -1.72 -19.73
C MET A 369 2.60 -2.94 -18.96
N LEU A 370 2.16 -4.15 -19.30
CA LEU A 370 2.52 -5.36 -18.56
C LEU A 370 4.03 -5.63 -18.60
N ASP A 371 4.69 -5.34 -19.73
CA ASP A 371 6.13 -5.56 -19.90
C ASP A 371 7.01 -4.68 -18.99
N ASP A 372 6.48 -3.55 -18.54
CA ASP A 372 7.22 -2.61 -17.68
C ASP A 372 6.57 -2.37 -16.30
N THR A 373 5.57 -3.18 -15.94
CA THR A 373 4.91 -3.18 -14.63
C THR A 373 5.06 -4.53 -13.96
N LEU A 374 5.79 -4.57 -12.84
CA LEU A 374 5.87 -5.78 -12.02
C LEU A 374 4.64 -5.88 -11.13
N VAL A 375 3.82 -6.91 -11.33
CA VAL A 375 2.69 -7.23 -10.45
C VAL A 375 3.12 -8.36 -9.51
N ILE A 376 3.12 -8.10 -8.21
CA ILE A 376 3.46 -9.07 -7.16
C ILE A 376 2.16 -9.42 -6.42
N CYS A 377 1.91 -10.70 -6.18
CA CYS A 377 0.81 -11.16 -5.35
C CYS A 377 1.36 -12.11 -4.27
N SER A 378 1.26 -11.72 -3.01
CA SER A 378 1.83 -12.47 -1.89
C SER A 378 1.01 -12.33 -0.63
N GLY A 379 1.28 -13.20 0.35
CA GLY A 379 0.97 -13.02 1.76
C GLY A 379 2.25 -13.11 2.58
N GLU A 380 2.12 -13.08 3.90
CA GLU A 380 3.27 -13.11 4.82
C GLU A 380 3.83 -14.52 5.06
N PHE A 381 3.02 -15.55 4.89
CA PHE A 381 3.38 -16.99 4.94
C PHE A 381 2.24 -17.84 4.35
N GLY A 382 2.38 -19.15 4.37
CA GLY A 382 1.39 -20.10 3.89
C GLY A 382 0.59 -20.78 5.01
N ARG A 383 -0.06 -21.88 4.67
CA ARG A 383 -0.89 -22.67 5.58
C ARG A 383 -0.44 -24.12 5.64
N THR A 384 -0.66 -24.76 6.81
CA THR A 384 -0.27 -26.17 7.01
C THR A 384 -1.00 -27.13 6.07
N PRO A 385 -0.36 -28.25 5.67
CA PRO A 385 -1.05 -29.31 4.93
C PRO A 385 -2.01 -30.14 5.79
N THR A 386 -2.13 -29.78 7.08
CA THR A 386 -2.90 -30.46 8.11
C THR A 386 -3.99 -29.53 8.67
N VAL A 387 -5.02 -30.10 9.26
CA VAL A 387 -6.04 -29.34 9.97
C VAL A 387 -5.48 -28.78 11.28
N GLU A 388 -5.91 -27.60 11.69
CA GLU A 388 -5.72 -27.11 13.05
C GLU A 388 -6.70 -27.78 14.01
N LEU A 389 -6.23 -28.15 15.20
CA LEU A 389 -7.09 -28.81 16.21
C LEU A 389 -7.68 -27.77 17.17
N PRO A 390 -8.95 -27.92 17.57
CA PRO A 390 -9.62 -27.05 18.54
C PRO A 390 -9.08 -27.31 19.96
N THR A 391 -7.89 -26.79 20.24
CA THR A 391 -7.26 -26.86 21.55
C THR A 391 -7.37 -25.51 22.25
N PRO A 392 -7.20 -25.45 23.61
CA PRO A 392 -7.20 -24.16 24.30
C PRO A 392 -6.20 -23.18 23.69
N GLY A 393 -6.65 -21.99 23.35
CA GLY A 393 -5.87 -20.95 22.69
C GLY A 393 -5.78 -21.08 21.16
N ALA A 394 -6.35 -22.11 20.54
CA ALA A 394 -6.48 -22.23 19.10
C ALA A 394 -7.58 -21.31 18.55
N ASN A 395 -7.46 -20.94 17.29
CA ASN A 395 -8.52 -20.23 16.53
C ASN A 395 -9.40 -21.23 15.76
N ALA A 396 -9.06 -22.53 15.76
CA ALA A 396 -9.84 -23.56 15.10
C ALA A 396 -11.26 -23.65 15.69
N GLY A 397 -12.25 -23.62 14.81
CA GLY A 397 -13.66 -23.76 15.15
C GLY A 397 -14.18 -25.18 14.95
N LYS A 398 -15.41 -25.28 14.39
CA LYS A 398 -16.07 -26.56 14.13
C LYS A 398 -15.76 -27.14 12.74
N GLN A 399 -15.32 -26.30 11.83
CA GLN A 399 -14.99 -26.67 10.47
C GLN A 399 -13.47 -26.81 10.30
N ASN A 400 -13.05 -27.44 9.21
CA ASN A 400 -11.62 -27.59 8.93
C ASN A 400 -11.00 -26.27 8.50
N GLY A 401 -9.97 -25.85 9.21
CA GLY A 401 -9.07 -24.76 8.87
C GLY A 401 -7.63 -25.22 8.92
N ARG A 402 -6.71 -24.32 8.62
CA ARG A 402 -5.27 -24.62 8.61
C ARG A 402 -4.52 -23.62 9.46
N ASP A 403 -3.54 -24.13 10.20
CA ASP A 403 -2.59 -23.29 10.95
C ASP A 403 -1.56 -22.63 10.03
N HIS A 404 -0.76 -21.76 10.58
CA HIS A 404 0.32 -21.05 9.90
C HIS A 404 1.42 -22.02 9.44
N ASN A 405 1.97 -21.77 8.26
CA ASN A 405 3.12 -22.47 7.73
C ASN A 405 4.14 -21.48 7.15
N ASN A 406 5.16 -21.20 7.93
CA ASN A 406 6.26 -20.36 7.50
C ASN A 406 7.36 -21.11 6.72
N HIS A 407 7.32 -22.45 6.69
CA HIS A 407 8.33 -23.27 6.03
C HIS A 407 8.15 -23.40 4.51
N GLY A 408 6.98 -23.06 4.00
CA GLY A 408 6.70 -23.08 2.58
C GLY A 408 5.43 -22.32 2.23
N PHE A 409 5.52 -21.43 1.23
CA PHE A 409 4.39 -20.73 0.65
C PHE A 409 4.70 -20.27 -0.78
N THR A 410 3.73 -19.62 -1.42
CA THR A 410 3.85 -19.15 -2.81
C THR A 410 3.79 -17.63 -2.90
N LEU A 411 4.51 -17.14 -3.88
CA LEU A 411 4.45 -15.77 -4.36
C LEU A 411 4.23 -15.83 -5.85
#